data_712300e41dce33ac5d02f37a2e77ca7b
#
_entry.id   712300e41dce33ac5d02f37a2e77ca7b
#
_cell.length_a   1.000
_cell.length_b   1.000
_cell.length_c   1.000
_cell.angle_alpha   90.00
_cell.angle_beta   90.00
_cell.angle_gamma   90.00
#
_symmetry.space_group_name_H-M   'P 1'
#
loop_
_entity.id
_entity.type
_entity.pdbx_description
1 polymer ?
#
loop_
_entity_poly.entity_id
_entity_poly.type
_entity_poly.pdbx_seq_one_letter_code
_entity_poly.pdbx_strand_id
1 'polypeptide(L)'
;MQTDGTDHLLECLLALCRLHRLPTTREALRAGLPLGDSGLTPSLFDRAASRAGMTSRILARAPAAIDRALLPAVILLEDQKACLLLGWSDDGNHARVVFPELNDAEVELDAGELARRATGDVIICRPRFRFDARTPRTGTTDRGHWFWSALRENAPIYRDVLLAA
;
A
#
# COMPACT_ATOMS: atom_id res chain seq x y z
N MET A 1 31.17 17.37 -8.55
CA MET A 1 31.08 16.44 -7.42
C MET A 1 29.62 16.04 -7.33
N GLN A 2 29.23 14.95 -8.05
CA GLN A 2 27.86 14.42 -8.02
C GLN A 2 27.63 13.88 -6.61
N THR A 3 26.82 14.58 -5.82
CA THR A 3 26.21 13.98 -4.64
C THR A 3 25.27 12.91 -5.17
N ASP A 4 25.70 11.67 -5.05
CA ASP A 4 24.86 10.48 -5.26
C ASP A 4 23.80 10.47 -4.13
N GLY A 5 22.89 11.44 -4.20
CA GLY A 5 21.80 11.57 -3.25
C GLY A 5 20.84 10.43 -3.50
N THR A 6 20.77 9.50 -2.56
CA THR A 6 19.78 8.43 -2.58
C THR A 6 18.39 9.05 -2.75
N ASP A 7 17.68 8.68 -3.80
CA ASP A 7 16.29 9.12 -4.03
C ASP A 7 15.37 8.34 -3.09
N HIS A 8 15.22 8.84 -1.86
CA HIS A 8 14.51 8.16 -0.78
C HIS A 8 13.07 7.78 -1.13
N LEU A 9 12.36 8.65 -1.87
CA LEU A 9 10.99 8.38 -2.30
C LEU A 9 10.93 7.26 -3.35
N LEU A 10 11.86 7.24 -4.28
CA LEU A 10 11.96 6.18 -5.28
C LEU A 10 12.30 4.84 -4.64
N GLU A 11 13.23 4.83 -3.68
CA GLU A 11 13.58 3.60 -2.96
C GLU A 11 12.43 3.09 -2.09
N CYS A 12 11.69 3.99 -1.40
CA CYS A 12 10.47 3.59 -0.70
C CYS A 12 9.43 2.98 -1.64
N LEU A 13 9.27 3.52 -2.84
CA LEU A 13 8.36 2.97 -3.84
C LEU A 13 8.85 1.59 -4.33
N LEU A 14 10.15 1.41 -4.56
CA LEU A 14 10.72 0.11 -4.90
C LEU A 14 10.52 -0.92 -3.79
N ALA A 15 10.72 -0.53 -2.52
CA ALA A 15 10.46 -1.39 -1.38
C ALA A 15 8.98 -1.80 -1.30
N LEU A 16 8.05 -0.87 -1.53
CA LEU A 16 6.62 -1.16 -1.63
C LEU A 16 6.31 -2.14 -2.77
N CYS A 17 6.91 -1.95 -3.95
CA CYS A 17 6.73 -2.87 -5.08
C CYS A 17 7.20 -4.28 -4.73
N ARG A 18 8.34 -4.41 -4.03
CA ARG A 18 8.84 -5.71 -3.54
C ARG A 18 7.88 -6.37 -2.56
N LEU A 19 7.37 -5.61 -1.57
CA LEU A 19 6.39 -6.10 -0.60
C LEU A 19 5.11 -6.62 -1.28
N HIS A 20 4.67 -5.93 -2.31
CA HIS A 20 3.47 -6.31 -3.08
C HIS A 20 3.77 -7.29 -4.24
N ARG A 21 5.01 -7.79 -4.36
CA ARG A 21 5.45 -8.70 -5.44
C ARG A 21 5.19 -8.18 -6.84
N LEU A 22 5.32 -6.86 -7.02
CA LEU A 22 5.16 -6.20 -8.31
C LEU A 22 6.54 -6.10 -8.98
N PRO A 23 6.76 -6.79 -10.10
CA PRO A 23 8.03 -6.75 -10.81
C PRO A 23 8.20 -5.36 -11.45
N THR A 24 9.18 -4.61 -10.96
CA THR A 24 9.52 -3.29 -11.51
C THR A 24 11.01 -3.00 -11.30
N THR A 25 11.53 -2.06 -12.05
CA THR A 25 12.90 -1.58 -11.91
C THR A 25 12.91 -0.08 -11.65
N ARG A 26 14.02 0.42 -11.13
CA ARG A 26 14.24 1.86 -10.90
C ARG A 26 14.04 2.66 -12.19
N GLU A 27 14.59 2.18 -13.28
CA GLU A 27 14.52 2.82 -14.61
C GLU A 27 13.08 2.87 -15.12
N ALA A 28 12.32 1.79 -14.92
CA ALA A 28 10.92 1.73 -15.32
C ALA A 28 10.05 2.74 -14.55
N LEU A 29 10.31 2.94 -13.26
CA LEU A 29 9.61 3.93 -12.45
C LEU A 29 9.95 5.36 -12.86
N ARG A 30 11.20 5.63 -13.21
CA ARG A 30 11.69 6.96 -13.61
C ARG A 30 11.35 7.34 -15.04
N ALA A 31 11.13 6.37 -15.93
CA ALA A 31 11.00 6.59 -17.37
C ALA A 31 9.98 7.69 -17.70
N GLY A 32 10.41 8.77 -18.42
CA GLY A 32 9.54 9.87 -18.86
C GLY A 32 8.93 10.72 -17.73
N LEU A 33 9.49 10.68 -16.52
CA LEU A 33 9.18 11.65 -15.48
C LEU A 33 10.15 12.82 -15.57
N PRO A 34 9.69 14.06 -15.39
CA PRO A 34 10.55 15.24 -15.33
C PRO A 34 11.23 15.30 -13.95
N LEU A 35 12.20 14.40 -13.73
CA LEU A 35 12.95 14.35 -12.48
C LEU A 35 14.05 15.41 -12.52
N GLY A 36 14.05 16.31 -11.55
CA GLY A 36 15.15 17.24 -11.31
C GLY A 36 16.30 16.59 -10.52
N ASP A 37 17.24 17.41 -10.08
CA ASP A 37 18.40 16.95 -9.30
C ASP A 37 18.00 16.35 -7.94
N SER A 38 16.83 16.70 -7.41
CA SER A 38 16.27 16.19 -6.16
C SER A 38 15.59 14.83 -6.29
N GLY A 39 15.54 14.24 -7.50
CA GLY A 39 14.89 12.94 -7.72
C GLY A 39 13.36 12.98 -7.72
N LEU A 40 12.73 11.93 -7.20
CA LEU A 40 11.27 11.81 -7.15
C LEU A 40 10.69 12.74 -6.09
N THR A 41 9.73 13.56 -6.48
CA THR A 41 8.99 14.44 -5.54
C THR A 41 7.64 13.85 -5.17
N PRO A 42 7.03 14.26 -4.04
CA PRO A 42 5.69 13.79 -3.66
C PRO A 42 4.63 14.03 -4.74
N SER A 43 4.71 15.15 -5.48
CA SER A 43 3.80 15.46 -6.58
C SER A 43 3.93 14.52 -7.79
N LEU A 44 5.09 13.95 -8.01
CA LEU A 44 5.35 12.98 -9.09
C LEU A 44 5.18 11.54 -8.65
N PHE A 45 5.05 11.30 -7.34
CA PHE A 45 5.01 9.96 -6.77
C PHE A 45 3.86 9.10 -7.34
N ASP A 46 2.65 9.67 -7.50
CA ASP A 46 1.52 8.94 -8.06
C ASP A 46 1.77 8.50 -9.51
N ARG A 47 2.45 9.33 -10.29
CA ARG A 47 2.81 8.98 -11.67
C ARG A 47 3.81 7.83 -11.71
N ALA A 48 4.80 7.84 -10.80
CA ALA A 48 5.75 6.73 -10.65
C ALA A 48 5.04 5.44 -10.18
N ALA A 49 4.21 5.53 -9.14
CA ALA A 49 3.45 4.42 -8.60
C ALA A 49 2.50 3.79 -9.64
N SER A 50 1.86 4.62 -10.46
CA SER A 50 0.97 4.16 -11.54
C SER A 50 1.67 3.27 -12.56
N ARG A 51 2.97 3.47 -12.81
CA ARG A 51 3.78 2.61 -13.70
C ARG A 51 4.01 1.23 -13.13
N ALA A 52 4.13 1.14 -11.80
CA ALA A 52 4.20 -0.15 -11.10
C ALA A 52 2.82 -0.81 -10.94
N GLY A 53 1.76 -0.21 -11.46
CA GLY A 53 0.40 -0.72 -11.28
C GLY A 53 -0.16 -0.46 -9.88
N MET A 54 0.32 0.60 -9.22
CA MET A 54 -0.19 1.06 -7.92
C MET A 54 -0.95 2.38 -8.08
N THR A 55 -1.77 2.71 -7.11
CA THR A 55 -2.32 4.05 -6.90
C THR A 55 -1.76 4.60 -5.61
N SER A 56 -1.55 5.91 -5.55
CA SER A 56 -1.11 6.56 -4.33
C SER A 56 -2.01 7.75 -3.98
N ARG A 57 -2.00 8.10 -2.70
CA ARG A 57 -2.69 9.27 -2.18
C ARG A 57 -1.88 9.88 -1.06
N ILE A 58 -1.68 11.19 -1.12
CA ILE A 58 -1.05 11.96 -0.05
C ILE A 58 -2.12 12.36 0.96
N LEU A 59 -1.85 12.14 2.23
CA LEU A 59 -2.71 12.50 3.35
C LEU A 59 -1.91 13.36 4.34
N ALA A 60 -2.47 14.51 4.73
CA ALA A 60 -1.90 15.32 5.81
C ALA A 60 -2.32 14.71 7.16
N ARG A 61 -1.48 13.84 7.71
CA ARG A 61 -1.72 13.14 8.98
C ARG A 61 -0.42 12.83 9.69
N ALA A 62 -0.44 12.91 11.02
CA ALA A 62 0.64 12.40 11.83
C ALA A 62 0.77 10.87 11.67
N PRO A 63 1.99 10.30 11.71
CA PRO A 63 2.21 8.86 11.57
C PRO A 63 1.36 8.01 12.52
N ALA A 64 1.23 8.40 13.77
CA ALA A 64 0.44 7.69 14.78
C ALA A 64 -1.08 7.71 14.53
N ALA A 65 -1.58 8.67 13.72
CA ALA A 65 -3.00 8.78 13.37
C ALA A 65 -3.38 7.96 12.12
N ILE A 66 -2.44 7.21 11.54
CA ILE A 66 -2.69 6.35 10.39
C ILE A 66 -3.35 5.06 10.88
N ASP A 67 -4.48 4.71 10.25
CA ASP A 67 -5.12 3.43 10.50
C ASP A 67 -4.17 2.27 10.12
N ARG A 68 -4.03 1.28 11.01
CA ARG A 68 -3.21 0.08 10.78
C ARG A 68 -3.58 -0.65 9.49
N ALA A 69 -4.84 -0.59 9.07
CA ALA A 69 -5.31 -1.16 7.80
C ALA A 69 -4.75 -0.44 6.56
N LEU A 70 -4.22 0.77 6.72
CA LEU A 70 -3.61 1.55 5.64
C LEU A 70 -2.10 1.32 5.49
N LEU A 71 -1.50 0.55 6.38
CA LEU A 71 -0.10 0.19 6.28
C LEU A 71 0.13 -0.91 5.22
N PRO A 72 1.30 -0.97 4.57
CA PRO A 72 2.43 -0.07 4.71
C PRO A 72 2.20 1.31 4.08
N ALA A 73 2.86 2.33 4.63
CA ALA A 73 2.74 3.71 4.18
C ALA A 73 4.12 4.40 4.11
N VAL A 74 4.31 5.33 3.18
CA VAL A 74 5.53 6.13 3.09
C VAL A 74 5.34 7.38 3.94
N ILE A 75 6.23 7.58 4.90
CA ILE A 75 6.25 8.76 5.76
C ILE A 75 7.27 9.74 5.18
N LEU A 76 6.83 10.96 4.90
CA LEU A 76 7.73 12.03 4.48
C LEU A 76 8.42 12.62 5.72
N LEU A 77 9.73 12.69 5.64
CA LEU A 77 10.58 13.21 6.69
C LEU A 77 11.15 14.56 6.28
N GLU A 78 11.71 15.28 7.25
CA GLU A 78 12.48 16.50 6.96
C GLU A 78 13.67 16.20 6.04
N ASP A 79 14.28 17.23 5.46
CA ASP A 79 15.42 17.14 4.55
C ASP A 79 15.19 16.28 3.28
N GLN A 80 13.95 16.26 2.78
CA GLN A 80 13.56 15.49 1.59
C GLN A 80 13.78 13.97 1.73
N LYS A 81 13.86 13.49 2.96
CA LYS A 81 13.97 12.07 3.28
C LYS A 81 12.60 11.41 3.35
N ALA A 82 12.58 10.10 3.31
CA ALA A 82 11.38 9.30 3.49
C ALA A 82 11.73 7.95 4.10
N CYS A 83 10.78 7.36 4.81
CA CYS A 83 10.86 5.99 5.27
C CYS A 83 9.54 5.25 5.00
N LEU A 84 9.60 3.94 5.01
CA LEU A 84 8.43 3.09 4.87
C LEU A 84 7.99 2.58 6.24
N LEU A 85 6.82 3.00 6.70
CA LEU A 85 6.19 2.50 7.93
C LEU A 85 5.47 1.20 7.62
N LEU A 86 5.94 0.10 8.21
CA LEU A 86 5.37 -1.24 8.04
C LEU A 86 4.28 -1.55 9.06
N GLY A 87 4.46 -1.07 10.29
CA GLY A 87 3.57 -1.39 11.40
C GLY A 87 3.95 -0.68 12.67
N TRP A 88 3.18 -0.96 13.71
CA TRP A 88 3.41 -0.51 15.07
C TRP A 88 3.59 -1.73 15.97
N SER A 89 4.37 -1.59 17.03
CA SER A 89 4.40 -2.57 18.13
C SER A 89 3.01 -2.68 18.79
N ASP A 90 2.80 -3.74 19.54
CA ASP A 90 1.49 -4.01 20.19
C ASP A 90 1.11 -2.92 21.19
N ASP A 91 2.11 -2.34 21.86
CA ASP A 91 1.94 -1.23 22.80
C ASP A 91 1.78 0.15 22.11
N GLY A 92 2.01 0.22 20.78
CA GLY A 92 1.94 1.44 19.98
C GLY A 92 3.09 2.43 20.20
N ASN A 93 4.08 2.10 21.02
CA ASN A 93 5.19 2.99 21.37
C ASN A 93 6.34 2.95 20.35
N HIS A 94 6.43 1.88 19.54
CA HIS A 94 7.47 1.73 18.56
C HIS A 94 6.88 1.51 17.18
N ALA A 95 7.51 2.15 16.19
CA ALA A 95 7.22 2.01 14.77
C ALA A 95 8.22 1.06 14.12
N ARG A 96 7.76 0.08 13.35
CA ARG A 96 8.60 -0.72 12.48
C ARG A 96 8.72 -0.02 11.16
N VAL A 97 9.91 0.45 10.84
CA VAL A 97 10.19 1.25 9.65
C VAL A 97 11.33 0.67 8.84
N VAL A 98 11.30 0.94 7.55
CA VAL A 98 12.41 0.65 6.63
C VAL A 98 12.96 1.97 6.12
N PHE A 99 14.25 2.19 6.32
CA PHE A 99 14.97 3.29 5.71
C PHE A 99 15.68 2.79 4.44
N PRO A 100 15.46 3.42 3.30
CA PRO A 100 16.10 3.00 2.05
C PRO A 100 17.63 2.99 2.11
N GLU A 101 18.21 3.83 2.96
CA GLU A 101 19.66 3.95 3.16
C GLU A 101 20.27 2.70 3.83
N LEU A 102 19.47 1.90 4.52
CA LEU A 102 19.90 0.74 5.29
C LEU A 102 19.66 -0.59 4.56
N ASN A 103 19.68 -0.60 3.24
CA ASN A 103 19.46 -1.80 2.41
C ASN A 103 18.16 -2.55 2.75
N ASP A 104 17.08 -1.81 2.94
CA ASP A 104 15.76 -2.33 3.33
C ASP A 104 15.74 -3.06 4.70
N ALA A 105 16.72 -2.82 5.57
CA ALA A 105 16.69 -3.35 6.92
C ALA A 105 15.51 -2.75 7.71
N GLU A 106 14.75 -3.61 8.35
CA GLU A 106 13.68 -3.20 9.25
C GLU A 106 14.29 -2.72 10.57
N VAL A 107 13.87 -1.53 11.01
CA VAL A 107 14.35 -0.88 12.23
C VAL A 107 13.15 -0.52 13.10
N GLU A 108 13.27 -0.72 14.39
CA GLU A 108 12.31 -0.19 15.37
C GLU A 108 12.73 1.22 15.79
N LEU A 109 11.80 2.14 15.67
CA LEU A 109 11.98 3.55 16.03
C LEU A 109 10.91 3.96 17.05
N ASP A 110 11.29 4.75 18.04
CA ASP A 110 10.33 5.33 18.97
C ASP A 110 9.28 6.18 18.26
N ALA A 111 8.01 6.04 18.64
CA ALA A 111 6.89 6.73 18.00
C ALA A 111 7.02 8.26 18.06
N GLY A 112 7.53 8.79 19.18
CA GLY A 112 7.78 10.23 19.36
C GLY A 112 8.95 10.71 18.49
N GLU A 113 9.97 9.88 18.28
CA GLU A 113 11.07 10.20 17.37
C GLU A 113 10.60 10.24 15.91
N LEU A 114 9.80 9.26 15.47
CA LEU A 114 9.21 9.28 14.15
C LEU A 114 8.32 10.50 13.95
N ALA A 115 7.51 10.85 14.94
CA ALA A 115 6.63 12.02 14.88
C ALA A 115 7.40 13.34 14.77
N ARG A 116 8.53 13.46 15.46
CA ARG A 116 9.37 14.67 15.37
C ARG A 116 10.06 14.85 14.04
N ARG A 117 10.41 13.74 13.36
CA ARG A 117 11.08 13.76 12.04
C ARG A 117 10.10 13.88 10.89
N ALA A 118 8.82 13.53 11.09
CA ALA A 118 7.81 13.54 10.05
C ALA A 118 7.34 14.97 9.72
N THR A 119 7.18 15.26 8.44
CA THR A 119 6.61 16.55 7.97
C THR A 119 5.12 16.67 8.22
N GLY A 120 4.45 15.58 8.58
CA GLY A 120 2.99 15.50 8.71
C GLY A 120 2.28 15.02 7.46
N ASP A 121 2.99 14.79 6.37
CA ASP A 121 2.44 14.22 5.15
C ASP A 121 2.84 12.73 5.02
N VAL A 122 1.86 11.93 4.59
CA VAL A 122 2.00 10.48 4.41
C VAL A 122 1.48 10.08 3.05
N ILE A 123 2.19 9.17 2.37
CA ILE A 123 1.73 8.61 1.10
C ILE A 123 1.25 7.18 1.32
N ILE A 124 -0.03 6.96 1.07
CA ILE A 124 -0.64 5.64 1.08
C ILE A 124 -0.62 5.07 -0.33
N CYS A 125 -0.11 3.85 -0.49
CA CYS A 125 -0.06 3.15 -1.77
C CYS A 125 -0.85 1.85 -1.72
N ARG A 126 -1.54 1.54 -2.82
CA ARG A 126 -2.27 0.27 -2.99
C ARG A 126 -2.07 -0.26 -4.39
N PRO A 127 -1.88 -1.56 -4.58
CA PRO A 127 -1.91 -2.18 -5.89
C PRO A 127 -3.25 -1.92 -6.57
N ARG A 128 -3.21 -1.58 -7.85
CA ARG A 128 -4.43 -1.55 -8.67
C ARG A 128 -4.87 -2.96 -8.91
N PHE A 129 -6.08 -3.27 -8.55
CA PHE A 129 -6.67 -4.53 -8.93
C PHE A 129 -6.86 -4.55 -10.47
N ARG A 130 -6.05 -5.35 -11.16
CA ARG A 130 -6.29 -5.67 -12.58
C ARG A 130 -6.94 -7.03 -12.64
N PHE A 131 -8.10 -7.10 -13.23
CA PHE A 131 -8.62 -8.37 -13.70
C PHE A 131 -7.68 -8.85 -14.82
N ASP A 132 -6.71 -9.70 -14.47
CA ASP A 132 -5.97 -10.41 -15.49
C ASP A 132 -6.91 -11.49 -16.04
N ALA A 133 -7.24 -11.39 -17.34
CA ALA A 133 -8.03 -12.39 -18.03
C ALA A 133 -7.35 -13.78 -18.04
N ARG A 134 -6.08 -13.86 -17.59
CA ARG A 134 -5.30 -15.08 -17.41
C ARG A 134 -5.41 -15.69 -16.01
N THR A 135 -6.06 -15.01 -15.05
CA THR A 135 -6.39 -15.71 -13.80
C THR A 135 -7.27 -16.87 -14.19
N PRO A 136 -6.81 -18.15 -14.01
CA PRO A 136 -7.70 -19.27 -14.27
C PRO A 136 -8.93 -19.00 -13.41
N ARG A 137 -10.07 -18.91 -14.04
CA ARG A 137 -11.36 -18.90 -13.34
C ARG A 137 -11.38 -20.18 -12.53
N THR A 138 -10.83 -20.14 -11.32
CA THR A 138 -11.07 -21.17 -10.32
C THR A 138 -12.55 -21.12 -10.07
N GLY A 139 -13.26 -22.04 -10.78
CA GLY A 139 -14.66 -22.29 -10.63
C GLY A 139 -15.50 -21.00 -10.76
N THR A 140 -16.10 -20.80 -11.90
CA THR A 140 -17.42 -20.21 -11.92
C THR A 140 -18.26 -21.11 -11.04
N THR A 141 -18.22 -20.90 -9.72
CA THR A 141 -19.31 -21.32 -8.86
C THR A 141 -20.50 -20.60 -9.48
N ASP A 142 -21.26 -21.39 -10.20
CA ASP A 142 -22.48 -21.08 -10.89
C ASP A 142 -23.31 -20.14 -10.00
N ARG A 143 -23.23 -18.83 -10.28
CA ARG A 143 -23.91 -17.80 -9.47
C ARG A 143 -25.44 -18.01 -9.43
N GLY A 144 -25.94 -18.88 -10.32
CA GLY A 144 -27.32 -19.31 -10.30
C GLY A 144 -27.60 -20.42 -9.28
N HIS A 145 -26.62 -21.28 -8.97
CA HIS A 145 -26.84 -22.45 -8.14
C HIS A 145 -26.87 -22.17 -6.62
N TRP A 146 -26.14 -21.15 -6.15
CA TRP A 146 -26.12 -20.84 -4.72
C TRP A 146 -27.48 -20.34 -4.20
N PHE A 147 -28.18 -19.57 -5.02
CA PHE A 147 -29.53 -19.10 -4.67
C PHE A 147 -30.53 -20.25 -4.57
N TRP A 148 -30.48 -21.16 -5.55
CA TRP A 148 -31.35 -22.34 -5.56
C TRP A 148 -30.99 -23.37 -4.50
N SER A 149 -29.69 -23.51 -4.14
CA SER A 149 -29.29 -24.37 -3.01
C SER A 149 -29.75 -23.81 -1.68
N ALA A 150 -29.62 -22.52 -1.44
CA ALA A 150 -30.11 -21.86 -0.23
C ALA A 150 -31.66 -21.90 -0.13
N LEU A 151 -32.37 -21.80 -1.26
CA LEU A 151 -33.82 -21.94 -1.29
C LEU A 151 -34.26 -23.37 -1.00
N ARG A 152 -33.51 -24.37 -1.49
CA ARG A 152 -33.79 -25.80 -1.25
C ARG A 152 -33.54 -26.22 0.19
N GLU A 153 -32.48 -25.69 0.83
CA GLU A 153 -32.16 -25.94 2.23
C GLU A 153 -33.25 -25.39 3.17
N ASN A 154 -33.89 -24.30 2.80
CA ASN A 154 -34.95 -23.64 3.59
C ASN A 154 -36.37 -23.97 3.09
N ALA A 155 -36.49 -24.85 2.09
CA ALA A 155 -37.80 -25.25 1.54
C ALA A 155 -38.85 -25.71 2.57
N PRO A 156 -38.49 -26.45 3.63
CA PRO A 156 -39.48 -26.86 4.64
C PRO A 156 -40.09 -25.67 5.37
N ILE A 157 -39.29 -24.63 5.66
CA ILE A 157 -39.77 -23.42 6.36
C ILE A 157 -40.77 -22.65 5.47
N TYR A 158 -40.47 -22.50 4.19
CA TYR A 158 -41.38 -21.84 3.26
C TYR A 158 -42.68 -22.59 3.01
N ARG A 159 -42.61 -23.95 3.02
CA ARG A 159 -43.78 -24.80 2.90
C ARG A 159 -44.72 -24.61 4.12
N ASP A 160 -44.15 -24.58 5.32
CA ASP A 160 -44.93 -24.48 6.56
C ASP A 160 -45.61 -23.10 6.68
N VAL A 161 -44.94 -22.03 6.21
CA VAL A 161 -45.54 -20.67 6.12
C VAL A 161 -46.68 -20.63 5.09
N LEU A 162 -46.53 -21.31 3.96
CA LEU A 162 -47.55 -21.33 2.89
C LEU A 162 -48.79 -22.16 3.30
N LEU A 163 -48.63 -23.17 4.20
CA LEU A 163 -49.75 -23.96 4.72
C LEU A 163 -50.46 -23.29 5.90
N ALA A 164 -49.85 -22.25 6.50
CA ALA A 164 -50.43 -21.49 7.61
C ALA A 164 -51.17 -20.23 7.18
N ALA A 165 -51.12 -19.87 5.87
CA ALA A 165 -51.85 -18.74 5.25
C ALA A 165 -53.04 -19.23 4.49
#